data_bce071b074c9dee711f4f097fb330611
#
_entry.id   bce071b074c9dee711f4f097fb330611
#
_cell.length_a   1.000
_cell.length_b   1.000
_cell.length_c   1.000
_cell.angle_alpha   90.00
_cell.angle_beta   90.00
_cell.angle_gamma   90.00
#
_symmetry.space_group_name_H-M   'P 1'
#
loop_
_entity.id
_entity.type
_entity.pdbx_description
1 polymer ?
#
loop_
_entity_poly.entity_id
_entity_poly.type
_entity_poly.pdbx_seq_one_letter_code
_entity_poly.pdbx_strand_id
1 'polypeptide(L)'
;DAHPDSAQTLTELDDIHRFTVANIEQEVLWSPSMPGHLPKEEQIPIGEYGTSNIGQLKYVYRKGLAVRYGKTMQCIAGIHYNFSLPDSVWSLLREADNDPRSAMDYQSARYIGLIRNFRRYSWLLMYLFGASPALDISFLRDREHQLERFDEDTLYLPYATSLRMSDLGYQSNAQAGITPCYNELSSYTDSLLCAVNKPYPEYQKIGSKQGDEWLQINTNILQIENEYYSTMRPK
;
A
#
# COMPACT_ATOMS: atom_id res chain seq x y z
N ASP A 1 7.75 -3.65 16.64
CA ASP A 1 9.20 -3.50 16.41
C ASP A 1 9.69 -4.52 15.38
N ALA A 2 10.95 -4.38 14.92
CA ALA A 2 11.59 -5.39 14.08
C ALA A 2 12.29 -6.42 14.96
N HIS A 3 12.06 -7.70 14.68
CA HIS A 3 12.65 -8.81 15.43
C HIS A 3 13.42 -9.75 14.50
N PRO A 4 14.51 -10.34 14.96
CA PRO A 4 15.24 -11.37 14.21
C PRO A 4 14.50 -12.73 14.20
N ASP A 5 13.53 -12.91 15.11
CA ASP A 5 12.76 -14.14 15.27
C ASP A 5 11.30 -13.92 14.88
N SER A 6 10.81 -14.75 13.96
CA SER A 6 9.42 -14.71 13.50
C SER A 6 8.41 -15.04 14.61
N ALA A 7 8.78 -15.92 15.56
CA ALA A 7 7.89 -16.26 16.69
C ALA A 7 7.67 -15.06 17.61
N GLN A 8 8.71 -14.28 17.88
CA GLN A 8 8.61 -13.05 18.65
C GLN A 8 7.75 -11.99 17.94
N THR A 9 7.92 -11.85 16.62
CA THR A 9 7.08 -10.95 15.80
C THR A 9 5.60 -11.35 15.90
N LEU A 10 5.28 -12.65 15.84
CA LEU A 10 3.91 -13.14 15.95
C LEU A 10 3.35 -12.91 17.35
N THR A 11 4.16 -13.08 18.40
CA THR A 11 3.75 -12.80 19.78
C THR A 11 3.38 -11.33 19.97
N GLU A 12 4.22 -10.39 19.51
CA GLU A 12 3.88 -8.96 19.58
C GLU A 12 2.61 -8.62 18.78
N LEU A 13 2.43 -9.24 17.61
CA LEU A 13 1.22 -9.02 16.82
C LEU A 13 -0.03 -9.54 17.55
N ASP A 14 0.05 -10.68 18.22
CA ASP A 14 -1.04 -11.22 19.03
C ASP A 14 -1.35 -10.30 20.22
N ASP A 15 -0.35 -9.77 20.89
CA ASP A 15 -0.54 -8.80 21.98
C ASP A 15 -1.22 -7.51 21.48
N ILE A 16 -0.86 -7.01 20.32
CA ILE A 16 -1.53 -5.85 19.68
C ILE A 16 -2.99 -6.18 19.37
N HIS A 17 -3.27 -7.36 18.81
CA HIS A 17 -4.63 -7.79 18.52
C HIS A 17 -5.46 -7.90 19.82
N ARG A 18 -4.92 -8.53 20.87
CA ARG A 18 -5.59 -8.65 22.18
C ARG A 18 -5.89 -7.28 22.78
N PHE A 19 -4.92 -6.37 22.76
CA PHE A 19 -5.12 -5.00 23.22
C PHE A 19 -6.21 -4.29 22.43
N THR A 20 -6.19 -4.40 21.11
CA THR A 20 -7.19 -3.76 20.23
C THR A 20 -8.58 -4.31 20.53
N VAL A 21 -8.76 -5.63 20.53
CA VAL A 21 -10.06 -6.28 20.81
C VAL A 21 -10.60 -5.89 22.19
N ALA A 22 -9.73 -5.74 23.18
CA ALA A 22 -10.15 -5.31 24.52
C ALA A 22 -10.64 -3.83 24.58
N ASN A 23 -10.37 -3.02 23.56
CA ASN A 23 -10.66 -1.58 23.55
C ASN A 23 -11.62 -1.12 22.44
N ILE A 24 -12.08 -1.98 21.55
CA ILE A 24 -13.00 -1.62 20.46
C ILE A 24 -14.48 -1.86 20.79
N GLU A 25 -14.78 -2.20 22.06
CA GLU A 25 -16.14 -2.40 22.59
C GLU A 25 -16.96 -3.39 21.74
N GLN A 26 -17.93 -2.89 20.96
CA GLN A 26 -18.83 -3.70 20.12
C GLN A 26 -18.37 -3.80 18.66
N GLU A 27 -17.28 -3.16 18.29
CA GLU A 27 -16.70 -3.28 16.96
C GLU A 27 -15.95 -4.60 16.79
N VAL A 28 -15.65 -4.98 15.57
CA VAL A 28 -14.91 -6.21 15.25
C VAL A 28 -13.72 -5.91 14.36
N LEU A 29 -12.65 -6.68 14.49
CA LEU A 29 -11.54 -6.68 13.55
C LEU A 29 -11.93 -7.53 12.34
N TRP A 30 -12.00 -6.91 11.17
CA TRP A 30 -12.28 -7.60 9.91
C TRP A 30 -10.99 -8.14 9.31
N SER A 31 -10.82 -9.46 9.30
CA SER A 31 -9.59 -10.12 8.85
C SER A 31 -9.35 -10.15 7.33
N PRO A 32 -10.39 -10.28 6.46
CA PRO A 32 -10.19 -10.27 5.01
C PRO A 32 -9.64 -8.95 4.52
N SER A 33 -8.82 -8.99 3.45
CA SER A 33 -8.24 -7.76 2.88
C SER A 33 -9.26 -6.92 2.12
N MET A 34 -10.27 -7.52 1.51
CA MET A 34 -11.40 -6.80 0.93
C MET A 34 -12.43 -6.51 2.02
N PRO A 35 -13.03 -5.31 2.04
CA PRO A 35 -14.05 -4.97 3.03
C PRO A 35 -15.31 -5.83 2.87
N GLY A 36 -16.06 -5.97 3.96
CA GLY A 36 -17.44 -6.43 3.91
C GLY A 36 -18.37 -5.37 3.35
N HIS A 37 -19.65 -5.44 3.71
CA HIS A 37 -20.63 -4.46 3.24
C HIS A 37 -20.23 -3.02 3.59
N LEU A 38 -20.14 -2.16 2.56
CA LEU A 38 -19.79 -0.75 2.72
C LEU A 38 -21.03 0.14 2.62
N PRO A 39 -21.15 1.16 3.48
CA PRO A 39 -22.17 2.20 3.32
C PRO A 39 -21.89 3.03 2.05
N LYS A 40 -22.76 3.97 1.72
CA LYS A 40 -22.49 4.93 0.64
C LYS A 40 -21.17 5.66 0.88
N GLU A 41 -20.48 6.00 -0.19
CA GLU A 41 -19.13 6.57 -0.12
C GLU A 41 -19.02 7.83 0.75
N GLU A 42 -20.06 8.66 0.71
CA GLU A 42 -20.13 9.89 1.52
C GLU A 42 -20.14 9.58 3.02
N GLN A 43 -20.67 8.43 3.41
CA GLN A 43 -20.79 7.98 4.82
C GLN A 43 -19.52 7.28 5.34
N ILE A 44 -18.58 6.91 4.46
CA ILE A 44 -17.31 6.33 4.89
C ILE A 44 -16.49 7.43 5.58
N PRO A 45 -16.15 7.28 6.86
CA PRO A 45 -15.36 8.28 7.57
C PRO A 45 -13.91 8.30 7.09
N ILE A 46 -13.25 9.43 7.27
CA ILE A 46 -11.79 9.54 7.11
C ILE A 46 -11.17 9.50 8.51
N GLY A 47 -10.13 8.69 8.68
CA GLY A 47 -9.45 8.54 9.97
C GLY A 47 -8.87 9.86 10.47
N GLU A 48 -9.13 10.16 11.73
CA GLU A 48 -8.60 11.32 12.43
C GLU A 48 -7.39 10.95 13.29
N TYR A 49 -6.39 11.82 13.35
CA TYR A 49 -5.10 11.54 14.00
C TYR A 49 -4.74 12.58 15.07
N GLY A 50 -5.76 13.26 15.60
CA GLY A 50 -5.60 14.31 16.61
C GLY A 50 -5.18 15.67 16.03
N THR A 51 -4.90 16.62 16.93
CA THR A 51 -4.70 18.03 16.59
C THR A 51 -3.25 18.45 16.37
N SER A 52 -2.28 17.55 16.57
CA SER A 52 -0.87 17.82 16.30
C SER A 52 -0.62 18.08 14.81
N ASN A 53 0.45 18.81 14.47
CA ASN A 53 0.79 19.09 13.07
C ASN A 53 0.92 17.79 12.24
N ILE A 54 1.53 16.76 12.81
CA ILE A 54 1.65 15.46 12.12
C ILE A 54 0.29 14.76 11.98
N GLY A 55 -0.58 14.89 12.98
CA GLY A 55 -1.95 14.37 12.92
C GLY A 55 -2.76 15.05 11.81
N GLN A 56 -2.69 16.39 11.75
CA GLN A 56 -3.34 17.17 10.70
C GLN A 56 -2.77 16.85 9.30
N LEU A 57 -1.45 16.71 9.16
CA LEU A 57 -0.83 16.31 7.91
C LEU A 57 -1.34 14.93 7.43
N LYS A 58 -1.44 13.96 8.34
CA LYS A 58 -1.99 12.63 8.04
C LYS A 58 -3.47 12.70 7.62
N TYR A 59 -4.25 13.53 8.30
CA TYR A 59 -5.67 13.73 7.97
C TYR A 59 -5.83 14.33 6.57
N VAL A 60 -5.10 15.42 6.26
CA VAL A 60 -5.11 16.05 4.93
C VAL A 60 -4.63 15.09 3.84
N TYR A 61 -3.60 14.28 4.13
CA TYR A 61 -3.14 13.23 3.22
C TYR A 61 -4.26 12.22 2.92
N ARG A 62 -5.00 11.75 3.94
CA ARG A 62 -6.13 10.81 3.77
C ARG A 62 -7.30 11.44 3.02
N LYS A 63 -7.59 12.72 3.26
CA LYS A 63 -8.56 13.48 2.45
C LYS A 63 -8.13 13.53 1.00
N GLY A 64 -6.87 13.79 0.73
CA GLY A 64 -6.31 13.79 -0.62
C GLY A 64 -6.45 12.42 -1.31
N LEU A 65 -6.22 11.32 -0.60
CA LEU A 65 -6.49 9.98 -1.15
C LEU A 65 -7.98 9.78 -1.47
N ALA A 66 -8.89 10.28 -0.62
CA ALA A 66 -10.32 10.19 -0.87
C ALA A 66 -10.75 10.97 -2.11
N VAL A 67 -10.20 12.17 -2.29
CA VAL A 67 -10.48 13.04 -3.45
C VAL A 67 -9.92 12.44 -4.74
N ARG A 68 -8.77 11.77 -4.69
CA ARG A 68 -8.06 11.21 -5.85
C ARG A 68 -8.59 9.85 -6.28
N TYR A 69 -8.91 8.99 -5.31
CA TYR A 69 -9.16 7.56 -5.53
C TYR A 69 -10.51 7.08 -4.99
N GLY A 70 -11.22 7.95 -4.29
CA GLY A 70 -12.43 7.58 -3.56
C GLY A 70 -12.15 7.03 -2.16
N LYS A 71 -13.15 7.14 -1.28
CA LYS A 71 -13.06 6.62 0.09
C LYS A 71 -13.11 5.09 0.15
N THR A 72 -13.87 4.48 -0.76
CA THR A 72 -14.02 3.01 -0.87
C THR A 72 -12.66 2.32 -0.98
N MET A 73 -11.73 2.89 -1.77
CA MET A 73 -10.38 2.32 -1.95
C MET A 73 -9.56 2.28 -0.66
N GLN A 74 -9.83 3.16 0.31
CA GLN A 74 -9.15 3.18 1.59
C GLN A 74 -9.65 2.11 2.58
N CYS A 75 -10.77 1.45 2.25
CA CYS A 75 -11.32 0.34 3.04
C CYS A 75 -10.63 -1.00 2.77
N ILE A 76 -9.76 -1.06 1.76
CA ILE A 76 -8.91 -2.23 1.53
C ILE A 76 -7.83 -2.28 2.60
N ALA A 77 -7.68 -3.41 3.26
CA ALA A 77 -6.62 -3.66 4.24
C ALA A 77 -5.63 -4.73 3.73
N GLY A 78 -4.49 -4.86 4.35
CA GLY A 78 -3.53 -5.88 3.97
C GLY A 78 -2.37 -5.99 4.94
N ILE A 79 -1.64 -7.09 4.84
CA ILE A 79 -0.45 -7.34 5.64
C ILE A 79 0.76 -6.71 4.94
N HIS A 80 1.51 -5.89 5.68
CA HIS A 80 2.79 -5.36 5.25
C HIS A 80 3.90 -6.14 5.95
N TYR A 81 4.75 -6.78 5.17
CA TYR A 81 5.90 -7.50 5.68
C TYR A 81 7.17 -6.68 5.43
N ASN A 82 7.79 -6.19 6.49
CA ASN A 82 9.05 -5.47 6.42
C ASN A 82 10.19 -6.45 6.65
N PHE A 83 11.12 -6.52 5.70
CA PHE A 83 12.24 -7.45 5.73
C PHE A 83 13.56 -6.71 5.58
N SER A 84 14.52 -7.04 6.44
CA SER A 84 15.90 -6.59 6.33
C SER A 84 16.86 -7.67 6.81
N LEU A 85 18.10 -7.63 6.33
CA LEU A 85 19.19 -8.45 6.81
C LEU A 85 20.12 -7.62 7.69
N PRO A 86 20.73 -8.22 8.73
CA PRO A 86 21.71 -7.52 9.56
C PRO A 86 22.95 -7.09 8.75
N ASP A 87 23.61 -6.01 9.16
CA ASP A 87 24.79 -5.47 8.49
C ASP A 87 25.95 -6.48 8.41
N SER A 88 26.06 -7.37 9.41
CA SER A 88 27.04 -8.47 9.41
C SER A 88 26.87 -9.42 8.23
N VAL A 89 25.63 -9.72 7.83
CA VAL A 89 25.37 -10.57 6.65
C VAL A 89 25.80 -9.86 5.38
N TRP A 90 25.54 -8.55 5.26
CA TRP A 90 25.99 -7.78 4.09
C TRP A 90 27.49 -7.71 3.98
N SER A 91 28.19 -7.59 5.10
CA SER A 91 29.66 -7.59 5.15
C SER A 91 30.23 -8.92 4.65
N LEU A 92 29.70 -10.05 5.15
CA LEU A 92 30.10 -11.39 4.71
C LEU A 92 29.84 -11.62 3.21
N LEU A 93 28.66 -11.21 2.72
CA LEU A 93 28.32 -11.36 1.31
C LEU A 93 29.24 -10.52 0.41
N ARG A 94 29.54 -9.27 0.82
CA ARG A 94 30.44 -8.39 0.07
C ARG A 94 31.87 -8.96 -0.02
N GLU A 95 32.38 -9.51 1.07
CA GLU A 95 33.68 -10.19 1.08
C GLU A 95 33.68 -11.41 0.18
N ALA A 96 32.65 -12.26 0.25
CA ALA A 96 32.52 -13.44 -0.59
C ALA A 96 32.44 -13.10 -2.09
N ASP A 97 31.75 -12.01 -2.43
CA ASP A 97 31.64 -11.51 -3.81
C ASP A 97 32.90 -10.75 -4.28
N ASN A 98 33.88 -10.47 -3.39
CA ASN A 98 35.04 -9.61 -3.64
C ASN A 98 34.62 -8.24 -4.24
N ASP A 99 33.53 -7.67 -3.76
CA ASP A 99 32.95 -6.45 -4.33
C ASP A 99 33.66 -5.19 -3.83
N PRO A 100 34.19 -4.33 -4.71
CA PRO A 100 34.97 -3.17 -4.33
C PRO A 100 34.13 -1.97 -3.83
N ARG A 101 32.81 -2.03 -3.97
CA ARG A 101 31.92 -0.93 -3.57
C ARG A 101 31.96 -0.69 -2.05
N SER A 102 31.51 0.49 -1.64
CA SER A 102 31.26 0.75 -0.22
C SER A 102 30.22 -0.25 0.35
N ALA A 103 30.22 -0.46 1.66
CA ALA A 103 29.24 -1.35 2.31
C ALA A 103 27.79 -0.91 1.99
N MET A 104 27.53 0.39 2.01
CA MET A 104 26.20 0.98 1.75
C MET A 104 25.78 0.81 0.28
N ASP A 105 26.68 1.04 -0.66
CA ASP A 105 26.38 0.90 -2.09
C ASP A 105 26.16 -0.58 -2.45
N TYR A 106 26.95 -1.48 -1.88
CA TYR A 106 26.75 -2.93 -2.05
C TYR A 106 25.38 -3.34 -1.51
N GLN A 107 25.06 -3.00 -0.27
CA GLN A 107 23.79 -3.30 0.38
C GLN A 107 22.59 -2.77 -0.44
N SER A 108 22.64 -1.51 -0.86
CA SER A 108 21.61 -0.87 -1.68
C SER A 108 21.39 -1.62 -3.01
N ALA A 109 22.46 -1.93 -3.71
CA ALA A 109 22.40 -2.67 -4.97
C ALA A 109 21.82 -4.08 -4.79
N ARG A 110 22.16 -4.76 -3.68
CA ARG A 110 21.65 -6.11 -3.37
C ARG A 110 20.17 -6.09 -2.99
N TYR A 111 19.72 -5.09 -2.21
CA TYR A 111 18.29 -4.90 -1.93
C TYR A 111 17.49 -4.60 -3.20
N ILE A 112 17.97 -3.75 -4.08
CA ILE A 112 17.32 -3.50 -5.38
C ILE A 112 17.30 -4.80 -6.22
N GLY A 113 18.36 -5.60 -6.17
CA GLY A 113 18.40 -6.94 -6.77
C GLY A 113 17.34 -7.89 -6.19
N LEU A 114 17.18 -7.88 -4.86
CA LEU A 114 16.14 -8.65 -4.17
C LEU A 114 14.73 -8.23 -4.65
N ILE A 115 14.47 -6.92 -4.76
CA ILE A 115 13.19 -6.42 -5.25
C ILE A 115 12.92 -6.90 -6.68
N ARG A 116 13.90 -6.85 -7.58
CA ARG A 116 13.75 -7.38 -8.95
C ARG A 116 13.40 -8.86 -8.96
N ASN A 117 14.08 -9.66 -8.14
CA ASN A 117 13.82 -11.10 -8.04
C ASN A 117 12.44 -11.38 -7.42
N PHE A 118 12.08 -10.65 -6.36
CA PHE A 118 10.75 -10.77 -5.78
C PHE A 118 9.65 -10.45 -6.81
N ARG A 119 9.77 -9.37 -7.56
CA ARG A 119 8.81 -9.03 -8.63
C ARG A 119 8.70 -10.12 -9.69
N ARG A 120 9.81 -10.79 -10.02
CA ARG A 120 9.83 -11.91 -10.98
C ARG A 120 9.07 -13.13 -10.47
N TYR A 121 9.13 -13.38 -9.18
CA TYR A 121 8.58 -14.60 -8.56
C TYR A 121 7.34 -14.35 -7.68
N SER A 122 6.88 -13.12 -7.52
CA SER A 122 5.75 -12.79 -6.64
C SER A 122 4.43 -13.47 -7.03
N TRP A 123 4.26 -13.81 -8.30
CA TRP A 123 3.12 -14.58 -8.77
C TRP A 123 2.97 -15.93 -8.05
N LEU A 124 4.10 -16.56 -7.70
CA LEU A 124 4.11 -17.83 -6.96
C LEU A 124 3.55 -17.65 -5.55
N LEU A 125 3.90 -16.54 -4.89
CA LEU A 125 3.36 -16.23 -3.55
C LEU A 125 1.86 -15.95 -3.61
N MET A 126 1.40 -15.22 -4.62
CA MET A 126 -0.04 -15.00 -4.84
C MET A 126 -0.77 -16.31 -5.15
N TYR A 127 -0.18 -17.19 -5.95
CA TYR A 127 -0.76 -18.48 -6.26
C TYR A 127 -0.88 -19.40 -5.03
N LEU A 128 0.15 -19.44 -4.17
CA LEU A 128 0.18 -20.29 -2.98
C LEU A 128 -0.62 -19.73 -1.79
N PHE A 129 -0.65 -18.43 -1.62
CA PHE A 129 -1.14 -17.76 -0.41
C PHE A 129 -2.22 -16.71 -0.68
N GLY A 130 -2.59 -16.47 -1.92
CA GLY A 130 -3.66 -15.56 -2.25
C GLY A 130 -5.01 -16.08 -1.72
N ALA A 131 -5.73 -15.25 -0.98
CA ALA A 131 -6.97 -15.62 -0.29
C ALA A 131 -8.07 -14.57 -0.44
N SER A 132 -8.08 -13.84 -1.55
CA SER A 132 -9.10 -12.80 -1.82
C SER A 132 -9.74 -12.99 -3.20
N PRO A 133 -10.40 -14.15 -3.47
CA PRO A 133 -11.07 -14.42 -4.74
C PRO A 133 -12.45 -13.77 -4.84
N ALA A 134 -12.95 -13.18 -3.74
CA ALA A 134 -14.30 -12.64 -3.62
C ALA A 134 -14.29 -11.23 -2.99
N LEU A 135 -15.37 -10.51 -3.22
CA LEU A 135 -15.61 -9.19 -2.63
C LEU A 135 -17.12 -8.94 -2.50
N ASP A 136 -17.49 -8.03 -1.61
CA ASP A 136 -18.87 -7.57 -1.46
C ASP A 136 -19.24 -6.63 -2.61
N ILE A 137 -20.47 -6.77 -3.14
CA ILE A 137 -20.97 -5.98 -4.28
C ILE A 137 -20.94 -4.47 -4.00
N SER A 138 -21.08 -4.05 -2.73
CA SER A 138 -21.01 -2.64 -2.33
C SER A 138 -19.64 -2.01 -2.58
N PHE A 139 -18.59 -2.81 -2.73
CA PHE A 139 -17.25 -2.32 -3.06
C PHE A 139 -17.16 -1.83 -4.51
N LEU A 140 -17.82 -2.52 -5.45
CA LEU A 140 -17.76 -2.18 -6.88
C LEU A 140 -18.73 -1.06 -7.25
N ARG A 141 -19.91 -1.02 -6.61
CA ARG A 141 -20.98 -0.08 -6.95
C ARG A 141 -21.31 -0.16 -8.46
N ASP A 142 -21.13 0.95 -9.18
CA ASP A 142 -21.42 1.10 -10.60
C ASP A 142 -20.21 0.80 -11.52
N ARG A 143 -19.13 0.21 -10.98
CA ARG A 143 -17.95 -0.13 -11.78
C ARG A 143 -18.24 -1.34 -12.68
N GLU A 144 -17.81 -1.25 -13.93
CA GLU A 144 -17.82 -2.40 -14.83
C GLU A 144 -16.89 -3.50 -14.31
N HIS A 145 -17.32 -4.74 -14.38
CA HIS A 145 -16.55 -5.89 -13.90
C HIS A 145 -16.90 -7.17 -14.66
N GLN A 146 -16.04 -8.18 -14.56
CA GLN A 146 -16.22 -9.52 -15.13
C GLN A 146 -16.42 -10.59 -14.04
N LEU A 147 -16.74 -10.19 -12.81
CA LEU A 147 -16.93 -11.09 -11.69
C LEU A 147 -18.26 -11.83 -11.82
N GLU A 148 -18.28 -13.07 -11.36
CA GLU A 148 -19.47 -13.90 -11.24
C GLU A 148 -20.16 -13.66 -9.89
N ARG A 149 -21.45 -13.91 -9.85
CA ARG A 149 -22.22 -13.82 -8.62
C ARG A 149 -22.12 -15.12 -7.83
N PHE A 150 -21.73 -15.06 -6.58
CA PHE A 150 -21.72 -16.19 -5.65
C PHE A 150 -23.01 -16.29 -4.86
N ASP A 151 -23.48 -15.18 -4.31
CA ASP A 151 -24.78 -15.01 -3.61
C ASP A 151 -25.34 -13.61 -3.83
N GLU A 152 -26.29 -13.15 -2.98
CA GLU A 152 -26.94 -11.86 -3.14
C GLU A 152 -25.98 -10.67 -3.04
N ASP A 153 -24.96 -10.78 -2.19
CA ASP A 153 -24.07 -9.67 -1.85
C ASP A 153 -22.61 -9.93 -2.27
N THR A 154 -22.27 -11.16 -2.68
CA THR A 154 -20.89 -11.56 -2.96
C THR A 154 -20.66 -11.78 -4.45
N LEU A 155 -19.60 -11.14 -4.94
CA LEU A 155 -19.04 -11.38 -6.27
C LEU A 155 -17.66 -12.06 -6.12
N TYR A 156 -17.34 -12.91 -7.09
CA TYR A 156 -16.07 -13.63 -7.10
C TYR A 156 -15.55 -13.83 -8.52
N LEU A 157 -14.31 -14.22 -8.65
CA LEU A 157 -13.75 -14.67 -9.91
C LEU A 157 -13.15 -16.07 -9.70
N PRO A 158 -13.64 -17.10 -10.43
CA PRO A 158 -13.06 -18.44 -10.37
C PRO A 158 -11.56 -18.40 -10.63
N TYR A 159 -10.80 -19.10 -9.79
CA TYR A 159 -9.34 -19.16 -9.85
C TYR A 159 -8.59 -17.85 -9.56
N ALA A 160 -9.26 -16.76 -9.18
CA ALA A 160 -8.59 -15.57 -8.71
C ALA A 160 -7.90 -15.84 -7.37
N THR A 161 -6.67 -15.36 -7.24
CA THR A 161 -5.89 -15.48 -6.01
C THR A 161 -6.01 -14.23 -5.14
N SER A 162 -6.13 -13.07 -5.76
CA SER A 162 -6.23 -11.79 -5.03
C SER A 162 -6.87 -10.71 -5.90
N LEU A 163 -8.17 -10.47 -5.74
CA LEU A 163 -8.88 -9.36 -6.40
C LEU A 163 -8.35 -7.99 -5.92
N ARG A 164 -7.82 -7.91 -4.71
CA ARG A 164 -7.14 -6.72 -4.22
C ARG A 164 -5.98 -6.28 -5.12
N MET A 165 -5.28 -7.23 -5.73
CA MET A 165 -4.12 -6.99 -6.60
C MET A 165 -4.49 -6.83 -8.07
N SER A 166 -5.78 -6.93 -8.40
CA SER A 166 -6.31 -6.72 -9.75
C SER A 166 -6.57 -5.23 -10.03
N ASP A 167 -7.06 -4.92 -11.20
CA ASP A 167 -7.53 -3.61 -11.63
C ASP A 167 -8.76 -3.10 -10.83
N LEU A 168 -9.47 -3.99 -10.15
CA LEU A 168 -10.55 -3.64 -9.22
C LEU A 168 -10.02 -3.12 -7.89
N GLY A 169 -8.77 -3.43 -7.55
CA GLY A 169 -8.11 -3.00 -6.33
C GLY A 169 -7.59 -1.55 -6.37
N TYR A 170 -6.50 -1.32 -5.67
CA TYR A 170 -5.93 0.02 -5.50
C TYR A 170 -5.18 0.47 -6.76
N GLN A 171 -5.81 1.26 -7.61
CA GLN A 171 -5.24 1.79 -8.85
C GLN A 171 -5.52 3.28 -9.04
N SER A 172 -4.65 3.94 -9.80
CA SER A 172 -4.76 5.33 -10.17
C SER A 172 -4.24 5.57 -11.58
N ASN A 173 -5.06 6.23 -12.41
CA ASN A 173 -4.64 6.67 -13.75
C ASN A 173 -3.44 7.62 -13.69
N ALA A 174 -3.35 8.47 -12.66
CA ALA A 174 -2.22 9.37 -12.47
C ALA A 174 -0.91 8.62 -12.25
N GLN A 175 -0.95 7.45 -11.61
CA GLN A 175 0.22 6.62 -11.35
C GLN A 175 0.58 5.67 -12.51
N ALA A 176 -0.31 5.48 -13.49
CA ALA A 176 -0.07 4.57 -14.61
C ALA A 176 1.18 4.95 -15.44
N GLY A 177 1.54 6.23 -15.45
CA GLY A 177 2.75 6.75 -16.11
C GLY A 177 4.03 6.67 -15.25
N ILE A 178 3.95 6.24 -13.98
CA ILE A 178 5.13 6.09 -13.15
C ILE A 178 5.72 4.70 -13.37
N THR A 179 6.90 4.65 -13.96
CA THR A 179 7.63 3.39 -14.16
C THR A 179 8.96 3.46 -13.40
N PRO A 180 8.96 3.15 -12.08
CA PRO A 180 10.18 3.20 -11.30
C PRO A 180 11.20 2.22 -11.83
N CYS A 181 12.43 2.70 -11.99
CA CYS A 181 13.53 1.85 -12.41
C CYS A 181 14.12 1.13 -11.20
N TYR A 182 14.09 -0.20 -11.21
CA TYR A 182 14.68 -1.03 -10.16
C TYR A 182 16.08 -1.54 -10.51
N ASN A 183 16.81 -0.83 -11.35
CA ASN A 183 18.21 -1.16 -11.63
C ASN A 183 19.13 -0.63 -10.53
N GLU A 184 18.88 0.59 -10.09
CA GLU A 184 19.64 1.30 -9.08
C GLU A 184 18.71 2.05 -8.12
N LEU A 185 19.14 2.25 -6.87
CA LEU A 185 18.35 2.97 -5.88
C LEU A 185 18.13 4.44 -6.29
N SER A 186 19.15 5.10 -6.84
CA SER A 186 19.05 6.47 -7.36
C SER A 186 17.96 6.60 -8.41
N SER A 187 17.95 5.74 -9.42
CA SER A 187 16.94 5.76 -10.49
C SER A 187 15.53 5.53 -9.95
N TYR A 188 15.38 4.70 -8.91
CA TYR A 188 14.10 4.50 -8.24
C TYR A 188 13.65 5.76 -7.50
N THR A 189 14.53 6.36 -6.69
CA THR A 189 14.23 7.58 -5.94
C THR A 189 13.93 8.77 -6.84
N ASP A 190 14.69 8.95 -7.92
CA ASP A 190 14.48 10.01 -8.91
C ASP A 190 13.11 9.90 -9.59
N SER A 191 12.67 8.67 -9.87
CA SER A 191 11.34 8.42 -10.44
C SER A 191 10.22 8.89 -9.51
N LEU A 192 10.34 8.61 -8.20
CA LEU A 192 9.36 9.05 -7.20
C LEU A 192 9.45 10.54 -6.93
N LEU A 193 10.66 11.11 -6.83
CA LEU A 193 10.86 12.56 -6.67
C LEU A 193 10.25 13.33 -7.85
N CYS A 194 10.42 12.84 -9.06
CA CYS A 194 9.76 13.42 -10.23
C CYS A 194 8.24 13.42 -10.04
N ALA A 195 7.64 12.31 -9.64
CA ALA A 195 6.19 12.19 -9.47
C ALA A 195 5.64 13.07 -8.33
N VAL A 196 6.39 13.21 -7.23
CA VAL A 196 6.02 14.09 -6.09
C VAL A 196 6.09 15.56 -6.47
N ASN A 197 6.94 15.93 -7.44
CA ASN A 197 7.12 17.33 -7.86
C ASN A 197 6.39 17.67 -9.17
N LYS A 198 5.81 16.71 -9.87
CA LYS A 198 5.16 16.92 -11.16
C LYS A 198 3.65 17.15 -10.97
N PRO A 199 3.13 18.34 -11.31
CA PRO A 199 1.70 18.61 -11.28
C PRO A 199 0.91 17.66 -12.19
N TYR A 200 -0.29 17.28 -11.75
CA TYR A 200 -1.22 16.48 -12.53
C TYR A 200 -2.47 17.29 -12.87
N PRO A 201 -2.81 17.48 -14.16
CA PRO A 201 -3.87 18.41 -14.58
C PRO A 201 -5.22 18.19 -13.91
N GLU A 202 -5.63 16.93 -13.73
CA GLU A 202 -6.93 16.63 -13.09
C GLU A 202 -6.93 17.02 -11.61
N TYR A 203 -5.81 16.84 -10.90
CA TYR A 203 -5.70 17.28 -9.51
C TYR A 203 -5.56 18.79 -9.36
N GLN A 204 -4.98 19.47 -10.36
CA GLN A 204 -4.95 20.94 -10.42
C GLN A 204 -6.35 21.54 -10.54
N LYS A 205 -7.25 20.90 -11.30
CA LYS A 205 -8.66 21.33 -11.41
C LYS A 205 -9.39 21.26 -10.07
N ILE A 206 -9.06 20.27 -9.24
CA ILE A 206 -9.63 20.10 -7.88
C ILE A 206 -9.04 21.15 -6.92
N GLY A 207 -7.76 21.44 -7.05
CA GLY A 207 -7.04 22.34 -6.15
C GLY A 207 -6.62 21.67 -4.83
N SER A 208 -5.77 22.34 -4.07
CA SER A 208 -5.31 21.87 -2.74
C SER A 208 -6.26 22.26 -1.63
N LYS A 209 -7.08 23.28 -1.84
CA LYS A 209 -8.05 23.82 -0.87
C LYS A 209 -9.37 24.17 -1.52
N GLN A 210 -10.43 24.16 -0.69
CA GLN A 210 -11.72 24.74 -0.99
C GLN A 210 -12.08 25.71 0.14
N GLY A 211 -11.99 27.01 -0.12
CA GLY A 211 -11.99 28.02 0.94
C GLY A 211 -10.78 27.82 1.88
N ASP A 212 -11.03 27.71 3.17
CA ASP A 212 -9.99 27.46 4.18
C ASP A 212 -9.71 25.97 4.43
N GLU A 213 -10.50 25.09 3.83
CA GLU A 213 -10.39 23.65 4.04
C GLU A 213 -9.38 23.00 3.10
N TRP A 214 -8.43 22.25 3.66
CA TRP A 214 -7.49 21.43 2.90
C TRP A 214 -8.19 20.20 2.33
N LEU A 215 -8.09 20.01 1.01
CA LEU A 215 -8.56 18.82 0.29
C LEU A 215 -7.45 17.78 0.08
N GLN A 216 -6.24 18.25 -0.18
CA GLN A 216 -5.06 17.41 -0.43
C GLN A 216 -3.78 18.23 -0.16
N ILE A 217 -2.65 17.55 0.05
CA ILE A 217 -1.38 18.19 0.37
C ILE A 217 -0.89 19.06 -0.80
N ASN A 218 -0.97 18.55 -2.01
CA ASN A 218 -0.58 19.23 -3.25
C ASN A 218 -1.39 18.68 -4.43
N THR A 219 -1.17 19.20 -5.63
CA THR A 219 -1.84 18.78 -6.88
C THR A 219 -0.93 17.99 -7.81
N ASN A 220 0.15 17.43 -7.29
CA ASN A 220 1.12 16.63 -8.06
C ASN A 220 0.63 15.18 -8.25
N ILE A 221 1.31 14.42 -9.10
CA ILE A 221 0.98 13.00 -9.35
C ILE A 221 0.93 12.21 -8.05
N LEU A 222 1.89 12.43 -7.15
CA LEU A 222 1.89 11.89 -5.79
C LEU A 222 1.87 13.05 -4.77
N GLN A 223 1.15 12.89 -3.69
CA GLN A 223 1.22 13.83 -2.55
C GLN A 223 2.53 13.68 -1.79
N ILE A 224 2.94 12.44 -1.60
CA ILE A 224 4.18 12.01 -0.97
C ILE A 224 4.65 10.72 -1.65
N GLU A 225 5.90 10.33 -1.49
CA GLU A 225 6.48 9.12 -2.07
C GLU A 225 5.76 7.83 -1.64
N ASN A 226 5.24 7.81 -0.41
CA ASN A 226 4.49 6.69 0.14
C ASN A 226 3.13 6.43 -0.54
N GLU A 227 2.62 7.39 -1.30
CA GLU A 227 1.38 7.23 -2.07
C GLU A 227 1.57 6.28 -3.27
N TYR A 228 2.81 6.12 -3.75
CA TYR A 228 3.09 5.18 -4.83
C TYR A 228 2.74 3.75 -4.40
N TYR A 229 1.75 3.18 -5.09
CA TYR A 229 1.31 1.83 -4.81
C TYR A 229 2.18 0.81 -5.54
N SER A 230 2.84 -0.04 -4.78
CA SER A 230 3.66 -1.14 -5.30
C SER A 230 3.58 -2.33 -4.36
N THR A 231 3.58 -3.53 -4.93
CA THR A 231 3.58 -4.81 -4.18
C THR A 231 4.83 -4.94 -3.30
N MET A 232 5.94 -4.40 -3.76
CA MET A 232 7.21 -4.38 -3.05
C MET A 232 7.97 -3.10 -3.38
N ARG A 233 8.55 -2.51 -2.35
CA ARG A 233 9.35 -1.28 -2.48
C ARG A 233 10.49 -1.25 -1.46
N PRO A 234 11.59 -0.54 -1.73
CA PRO A 234 12.56 -0.19 -0.71
C PRO A 234 11.90 0.74 0.33
N LYS A 235 12.37 0.66 1.56
CA LYS A 235 11.84 1.45 2.67
C LYS A 235 12.98 2.06 3.47
#